data_8ff20534419358d9da700ed54564e2f4
#
_entry.id   8ff20534419358d9da700ed54564e2f4
#
_cell.length_a   1.000
_cell.length_b   1.000
_cell.length_c   1.000
_cell.angle_alpha   90.00
_cell.angle_beta   90.00
_cell.angle_gamma   90.00
#
_symmetry.space_group_name_H-M   'P 1'
#
loop_
_entity.id
_entity.type
_entity.pdbx_description
1 polymer ?
#
loop_
_entity_poly.entity_id
_entity_poly.type
_entity_poly.pdbx_seq_one_letter_code
_entity_poly.pdbx_strand_id
1 'polypeptide(L)' 'PFTTYTATTTKIYKNDIAHTSGPTAIAGATFPFATATAIDSDGVSGVVGANKTVDIVYQVTLQ' A
#
# COMPACT_ATOMS: atom_id res chain seq x y z
N PRO A 1 5.46 -16.96 14.10
CA PRO A 1 5.16 -15.60 13.71
C PRO A 1 4.35 -14.91 14.77
N PHE A 2 4.49 -13.61 14.79
CA PHE A 2 3.90 -12.84 15.88
C PHE A 2 2.84 -11.89 15.37
N THR A 3 2.64 -11.80 14.07
CA THR A 3 1.62 -10.96 13.48
C THR A 3 0.97 -11.66 12.30
N THR A 4 -0.28 -11.27 12.06
CA THR A 4 -1.03 -11.75 10.90
C THR A 4 -1.63 -10.53 10.20
N TYR A 5 -1.51 -10.48 8.89
CA TYR A 5 -2.09 -9.40 8.11
C TYR A 5 -3.62 -9.41 8.26
N THR A 6 -4.19 -8.25 8.56
CA THR A 6 -5.64 -8.08 8.58
C THR A 6 -6.12 -7.79 7.16
N ALA A 7 -6.91 -8.69 6.61
CA ALA A 7 -7.37 -8.60 5.23
C ALA A 7 -8.09 -7.27 4.95
N THR A 8 -7.93 -6.77 3.75
CA THR A 8 -8.60 -5.59 3.22
C THR A 8 -8.25 -4.27 3.92
N THR A 9 -7.15 -4.23 4.66
CA THR A 9 -6.76 -3.01 5.39
C THR A 9 -5.70 -2.18 4.67
N THR A 10 -5.13 -2.68 3.58
CA THR A 10 -4.06 -1.97 2.90
C THR A 10 -4.57 -0.74 2.17
N LYS A 11 -3.93 0.38 2.43
CA LYS A 11 -4.21 1.66 1.77
C LYS A 11 -2.92 2.22 1.22
N ILE A 12 -2.96 2.72 0.00
CA ILE A 12 -1.78 3.26 -0.68
C ILE A 12 -1.97 4.75 -0.89
N TYR A 13 -1.02 5.52 -0.39
CA TYR A 13 -0.95 6.96 -0.59
C TYR A 13 0.17 7.26 -1.55
N LYS A 14 -0.16 7.81 -2.72
CA LYS A 14 0.81 8.09 -3.78
C LYS A 14 1.18 9.56 -3.74
N ASN A 15 2.46 9.86 -3.52
CA ASN A 15 2.97 11.21 -3.37
C ASN A 15 2.23 12.01 -2.30
N ASP A 16 1.85 11.35 -1.23
CA ASP A 16 1.04 11.95 -0.17
C ASP A 16 1.56 11.51 1.18
N ILE A 17 2.68 12.05 1.59
CA ILE A 17 3.33 11.70 2.84
C ILE A 17 2.45 12.07 4.04
N ALA A 18 1.67 13.12 3.91
CA ALA A 18 0.82 13.59 4.99
C ALA A 18 -0.48 12.80 5.13
N HIS A 19 -0.77 11.90 4.18
CA HIS A 19 -2.00 11.10 4.16
C HIS A 19 -3.26 11.97 4.18
N THR A 20 -3.25 13.05 3.42
CA THR A 20 -4.36 14.02 3.41
C THR A 20 -5.35 13.78 2.29
N SER A 21 -4.99 13.00 1.30
CA SER A 21 -5.87 12.66 0.17
C SER A 21 -6.54 11.31 0.42
N GLY A 22 -7.54 10.99 -0.40
CA GLY A 22 -8.16 9.67 -0.36
C GLY A 22 -7.19 8.61 -0.87
N PRO A 23 -6.89 7.58 -0.07
CA PRO A 23 -5.98 6.53 -0.50
C PRO A 23 -6.63 5.57 -1.47
N THR A 24 -5.79 4.85 -2.21
CA THR A 24 -6.25 3.70 -2.98
C THR A 24 -6.35 2.51 -2.03
N ALA A 25 -7.56 1.96 -1.89
CA ALA A 25 -7.78 0.78 -1.06
C ALA A 25 -7.49 -0.48 -1.87
N ILE A 26 -6.81 -1.42 -1.24
CA ILE A 26 -6.49 -2.71 -1.86
C ILE A 26 -7.26 -3.78 -1.09
N ALA A 27 -8.16 -4.44 -1.81
CA ALA A 27 -8.90 -5.55 -1.25
C ALA A 27 -8.10 -6.85 -1.37
N GLY A 28 -8.31 -7.75 -0.44
CA GLY A 28 -7.67 -9.06 -0.51
C GLY A 28 -7.41 -9.64 0.86
N ALA A 29 -7.17 -10.93 0.87
CA ALA A 29 -6.91 -11.69 2.10
C ALA A 29 -5.42 -11.72 2.46
N THR A 30 -4.55 -11.34 1.55
CA THR A 30 -3.11 -11.35 1.77
C THR A 30 -2.54 -9.97 1.49
N PHE A 31 -1.41 -9.70 2.08
CA PHE A 31 -0.73 -8.44 1.84
C PHE A 31 -0.34 -8.33 0.36
N PRO A 32 -0.73 -7.24 -0.32
CA PRO A 32 -0.58 -7.14 -1.78
C PRO A 32 0.81 -6.70 -2.23
N PHE A 33 1.82 -6.94 -1.44
CA PHE A 33 3.15 -6.39 -1.70
C PHE A 33 3.75 -6.86 -3.02
N ALA A 34 3.39 -8.07 -3.44
CA ALA A 34 3.88 -8.61 -4.71
C ALA A 34 3.08 -8.11 -5.93
N THR A 35 2.00 -7.38 -5.71
CA THR A 35 1.17 -6.89 -6.81
C THR A 35 1.74 -5.57 -7.31
N ALA A 36 2.34 -5.59 -8.49
CA ALA A 36 3.05 -4.43 -9.02
C ALA A 36 2.16 -3.19 -9.12
N THR A 37 0.94 -3.36 -9.59
CA THR A 37 0.02 -2.23 -9.75
C THR A 37 -0.39 -1.59 -8.43
N ALA A 38 -0.25 -2.31 -7.31
CA ALA A 38 -0.68 -1.79 -6.02
C ALA A 38 0.18 -0.62 -5.53
N ILE A 39 1.42 -0.55 -5.98
CA ILE A 39 2.36 0.48 -5.52
C ILE A 39 2.76 1.45 -6.63
N ASP A 40 1.99 1.47 -7.71
CA ASP A 40 2.27 2.38 -8.82
C ASP A 40 2.05 3.83 -8.38
N SER A 41 3.05 4.67 -8.52
CA SER A 41 2.92 6.10 -8.24
C SER A 41 3.12 6.97 -9.48
N ASP A 42 3.61 6.39 -10.55
CA ASP A 42 4.02 7.14 -11.74
C ASP A 42 3.24 6.72 -12.99
N GLY A 43 2.21 5.92 -12.84
CA GLY A 43 1.49 5.37 -13.98
C GLY A 43 2.18 4.17 -14.61
N VAL A 44 3.27 3.70 -14.01
CA VAL A 44 4.00 2.51 -14.46
C VAL A 44 3.95 1.48 -13.34
N SER A 45 3.29 0.38 -13.58
CA SER A 45 3.08 -0.65 -12.56
C SER A 45 4.38 -1.10 -11.91
N GLY A 46 4.38 -1.11 -10.58
CA GLY A 46 5.52 -1.56 -9.81
C GLY A 46 6.70 -0.61 -9.77
N VAL A 47 6.55 0.60 -10.28
CA VAL A 47 7.63 1.59 -10.32
C VAL A 47 7.23 2.81 -9.51
N VAL A 48 8.13 3.22 -8.63
CA VAL A 48 8.05 4.51 -7.95
C VAL A 48 9.05 5.43 -8.64
N GLY A 49 8.55 6.45 -9.32
CA GLY A 49 9.40 7.32 -10.13
C GLY A 49 10.32 8.19 -9.29
N ALA A 50 11.23 8.88 -9.96
CA ALA A 50 12.17 9.78 -9.31
C ALA A 50 11.43 10.90 -8.59
N ASN A 51 11.87 11.21 -7.38
CA ASN A 51 11.27 12.24 -6.52
C ASN A 51 9.80 11.95 -6.17
N LYS A 52 9.37 10.71 -6.29
CA LYS A 52 8.03 10.28 -5.91
C LYS A 52 8.12 9.43 -4.65
N THR A 53 7.02 9.38 -3.92
CA THR A 53 6.91 8.53 -2.74
C THR A 53 5.61 7.74 -2.79
N VAL A 54 5.64 6.56 -2.19
CA VAL A 54 4.45 5.73 -1.99
C VAL A 54 4.45 5.26 -0.55
N ASP A 55 3.39 5.59 0.18
CA ASP A 55 3.21 5.10 1.54
C ASP A 55 2.18 3.99 1.53
N ILE A 56 2.54 2.85 2.09
CA ILE A 56 1.66 1.71 2.20
C ILE A 56 1.31 1.52 3.66
N VAL A 57 0.03 1.65 3.99
CA VAL A 57 -0.46 1.51 5.35
C VAL A 57 -1.37 0.30 5.43
N TYR A 58 -1.15 -0.55 6.42
CA TYR A 58 -1.96 -1.76 6.60
C TYR A 58 -2.02 -2.09 8.08
N GLN A 59 -2.93 -3.01 8.42
CA GLN A 59 -3.07 -3.48 9.79
C GLN A 59 -2.62 -4.92 9.92
N VAL A 60 -2.06 -5.22 11.06
CA VAL A 60 -1.71 -6.59 11.44
C VAL A 60 -2.34 -6.90 12.78
N THR A 61 -2.62 -8.17 13.01
CA THR A 61 -3.08 -8.66 14.30
C THR A 61 -1.90 -9.26 15.03
N LEU A 62 -1.68 -8.82 16.24
CA LEU A 62 -0.62 -9.34 17.07
C LEU A 62 -1.06 -10.68 17.67
N GLN A 63 -0.19 -11.65 17.60
CA GLN A 63 -0.45 -12.99 18.13
C GLN A 63 0.41 -13.31 19.33
#